data_f61919f9904355278df8244478ac708c
#
_entry.id   f61919f9904355278df8244478ac708c
#
_cell.length_a   1.000
_cell.length_b   1.000
_cell.length_c   1.000
_cell.angle_alpha   90.00
_cell.angle_beta   90.00
_cell.angle_gamma   90.00
#
_symmetry.space_group_name_H-M   'P 1'
#
loop_
_entity.id
_entity.type
_entity.pdbx_description
1 polymer ?
#
loop_
_entity_poly.entity_id
_entity_poly.type
_entity_poly.pdbx_seq_one_letter_code
_entity_poly.pdbx_strand_id
1 'polypeptide(L)'
;MSWNPVMNKFIEIKNEFHKRMGYITYNMDEKKTCLELWVECLNSIEPINQYSEYADLLSRLELNQNGHFLLLRYGQYSDIYNGEIDNSGEELWSIYDGFYRECRSIVIDIVNDKIVLCPFAKFFNINELEETSLENIQSRIGNAKTVEFSNKLDGSMQSATWYNGQIIMAGSQSINPNTSWRLQDGYKMIYQLPGYERMLREYPNITFIFEYISLKDTHVVKYTKEQEGLYLIGMRSNLTGEEYSYESILKFAKLYNIPTTEIFNKTLDDVMTELDDKSSDEAEGFVINIDGYKVKLKYNDYVHIHKVLSKLSSINLVISSIADSCYDDLLSKLPKAYHENVKKIATVVMKYINETTKNIKQYYDDAPKTNKKDFMIYVSENVPKEYQVYCRELYYGHDINVLKSGNKKSPRYKKLKEMGVDDYSMLFKEELKDV
;
A
#
# COMPACT_ATOMS: atom_id res chain seq x y z
N MET A 1 -16.13 21.97 2.56
CA MET A 1 -15.61 20.66 2.10
C MET A 1 -14.10 20.71 2.12
N SER A 2 -13.45 19.63 2.48
CA SER A 2 -11.99 19.50 2.40
C SER A 2 -11.58 19.37 0.92
N TRP A 3 -10.32 19.69 0.59
CA TRP A 3 -9.75 19.39 -0.71
C TRP A 3 -9.62 17.87 -0.95
N ASN A 4 -9.60 17.07 0.12
CA ASN A 4 -9.32 15.63 0.08
C ASN A 4 -10.62 14.81 0.11
N PRO A 5 -10.85 13.92 -0.86
CA PRO A 5 -12.07 13.11 -0.95
C PRO A 5 -12.22 12.13 0.22
N VAL A 6 -11.12 11.62 0.80
CA VAL A 6 -11.17 10.72 1.95
C VAL A 6 -11.73 11.44 3.17
N MET A 7 -11.25 12.67 3.41
CA MET A 7 -11.76 13.49 4.50
C MET A 7 -13.23 13.84 4.32
N ASN A 8 -13.65 14.15 3.10
CA ASN A 8 -15.06 14.45 2.80
C ASN A 8 -15.95 13.23 3.09
N LYS A 9 -15.56 12.05 2.64
CA LYS A 9 -16.32 10.82 2.87
C LYS A 9 -16.32 10.41 4.35
N PHE A 10 -15.20 10.59 5.05
CA PHE A 10 -15.14 10.39 6.51
C PHE A 10 -16.13 11.29 7.24
N ILE A 11 -16.18 12.58 6.93
CA ILE A 11 -17.11 13.55 7.54
C ILE A 11 -18.57 13.18 7.21
N GLU A 12 -18.85 12.75 5.99
CA GLU A 12 -20.18 12.30 5.56
C GLU A 12 -20.67 11.15 6.44
N ILE A 13 -19.87 10.08 6.58
CA ILE A 13 -20.22 8.91 7.41
C ILE A 13 -20.39 9.30 8.88
N LYS A 14 -19.46 10.10 9.43
CA LYS A 14 -19.50 10.60 10.80
C LYS A 14 -20.79 11.37 11.08
N ASN A 15 -21.17 12.29 10.19
CA ASN A 15 -22.36 13.11 10.33
C ASN A 15 -23.64 12.28 10.23
N GLU A 16 -23.71 11.32 9.30
CA GLU A 16 -24.86 10.44 9.17
C GLU A 16 -25.01 9.53 10.41
N PHE A 17 -23.91 8.99 10.92
CA PHE A 17 -23.91 8.25 12.18
C PHE A 17 -24.43 9.09 13.35
N HIS A 18 -23.90 10.32 13.51
CA HIS A 18 -24.34 11.21 14.57
C HIS A 18 -25.83 11.58 14.46
N LYS A 19 -26.29 11.88 13.27
CA LYS A 19 -27.70 12.18 12.98
C LYS A 19 -28.64 11.03 13.33
N ARG A 20 -28.23 9.78 13.06
CA ARG A 20 -29.07 8.60 13.30
C ARG A 20 -28.98 8.07 14.71
N MET A 21 -27.81 8.08 15.31
CA MET A 21 -27.57 7.51 16.63
C MET A 21 -27.63 8.53 17.76
N GLY A 22 -27.64 9.83 17.47
CA GLY A 22 -27.73 10.91 18.45
C GLY A 22 -26.45 11.11 19.29
N TYR A 23 -25.40 10.35 19.05
CA TYR A 23 -24.11 10.44 19.74
C TYR A 23 -22.97 9.96 18.85
N ILE A 24 -21.74 10.32 19.20
CA ILE A 24 -20.54 9.84 18.53
C ILE A 24 -19.77 8.93 19.49
N THR A 25 -19.51 7.71 19.05
CA THR A 25 -18.66 6.77 19.77
C THR A 25 -17.30 6.70 19.08
N TYR A 26 -16.24 6.97 19.84
CA TYR A 26 -14.87 6.72 19.44
C TYR A 26 -14.44 5.38 20.03
N ASN A 27 -14.24 4.39 19.16
CA ASN A 27 -13.81 3.09 19.62
C ASN A 27 -12.38 3.18 20.15
N MET A 28 -12.20 2.79 21.39
CA MET A 28 -10.89 2.59 22.02
C MET A 28 -10.54 1.11 22.14
N ASP A 29 -11.39 0.22 21.60
CA ASP A 29 -11.13 -1.21 21.56
C ASP A 29 -10.22 -1.55 20.36
N GLU A 30 -9.20 -2.35 20.58
CA GLU A 30 -8.18 -2.69 19.58
C GLU A 30 -8.71 -3.54 18.41
N LYS A 31 -9.96 -4.01 18.46
CA LYS A 31 -10.51 -4.95 17.48
C LYS A 31 -11.06 -4.33 16.20
N LYS A 32 -11.68 -3.15 16.33
CA LYS A 32 -12.27 -2.43 15.19
C LYS A 32 -12.04 -0.94 15.33
N THR A 33 -11.88 -0.28 14.20
CA THR A 33 -11.82 1.17 14.18
C THR A 33 -13.19 1.80 14.40
N CYS A 34 -13.22 3.04 14.83
CA CYS A 34 -14.50 3.78 15.01
C CYS A 34 -15.29 3.84 13.70
N LEU A 35 -14.62 3.98 12.56
CA LEU A 35 -15.26 4.06 11.25
C LEU A 35 -15.96 2.74 10.88
N GLU A 36 -15.34 1.60 11.14
CA GLU A 36 -15.97 0.28 10.95
C GLU A 36 -17.21 0.13 11.82
N LEU A 37 -17.14 0.52 13.09
CA LEU A 37 -18.29 0.47 14.01
C LEU A 37 -19.43 1.39 13.57
N TRP A 38 -19.13 2.60 13.10
CA TRP A 38 -20.16 3.52 12.63
C TRP A 38 -20.88 2.95 11.41
N VAL A 39 -20.14 2.40 10.46
CA VAL A 39 -20.73 1.79 9.27
C VAL A 39 -21.56 0.55 9.62
N GLU A 40 -21.10 -0.31 10.53
CA GLU A 40 -21.88 -1.45 11.01
C GLU A 40 -23.19 -1.01 11.68
N CYS A 41 -23.13 -0.02 12.56
CA CYS A 41 -24.33 0.53 13.21
C CYS A 41 -25.31 1.10 12.18
N LEU A 42 -24.82 1.88 11.21
CA LEU A 42 -25.66 2.43 10.15
C LEU A 42 -26.34 1.33 9.32
N ASN A 43 -25.62 0.27 8.96
CA ASN A 43 -26.17 -0.84 8.20
C ASN A 43 -27.15 -1.72 8.99
N SER A 44 -27.22 -1.58 10.31
CA SER A 44 -28.20 -2.27 11.16
C SER A 44 -29.54 -1.52 11.25
N ILE A 45 -29.65 -0.30 10.72
CA ILE A 45 -30.87 0.52 10.75
C ILE A 45 -31.82 0.09 9.62
N GLU A 46 -33.09 0.01 9.93
CA GLU A 46 -34.13 -0.26 8.92
C GLU A 46 -34.36 0.95 7.98
N PRO A 47 -34.55 0.75 6.67
CA PRO A 47 -34.45 -0.53 5.97
C PRO A 47 -33.00 -1.06 5.89
N ILE A 48 -32.83 -2.34 6.12
CA ILE A 48 -31.52 -3.00 6.06
C ILE A 48 -30.86 -2.71 4.69
N ASN A 49 -29.54 -2.49 4.70
CA ASN A 49 -28.71 -2.14 3.54
C ASN A 49 -28.89 -0.71 2.97
N GLN A 50 -29.58 0.18 3.66
CA GLN A 50 -29.67 1.60 3.23
C GLN A 50 -28.28 2.25 3.08
N TYR A 51 -27.28 1.76 3.82
CA TYR A 51 -25.91 2.28 3.84
C TYR A 51 -24.89 1.26 3.32
N SER A 52 -25.34 0.32 2.47
CA SER A 52 -24.45 -0.73 1.92
C SER A 52 -23.26 -0.15 1.15
N GLU A 53 -23.42 1.03 0.52
CA GLU A 53 -22.34 1.73 -0.18
C GLU A 53 -21.15 2.06 0.75
N TYR A 54 -21.39 2.37 2.02
CA TYR A 54 -20.31 2.62 2.99
C TYR A 54 -19.58 1.32 3.35
N ALA A 55 -20.33 0.22 3.49
CA ALA A 55 -19.72 -1.09 3.73
C ALA A 55 -18.88 -1.53 2.54
N ASP A 56 -19.38 -1.36 1.32
CA ASP A 56 -18.65 -1.66 0.09
C ASP A 56 -17.38 -0.83 -0.01
N LEU A 57 -17.47 0.46 0.28
CA LEU A 57 -16.31 1.35 0.29
C LEU A 57 -15.25 0.89 1.29
N LEU A 58 -15.64 0.57 2.54
CA LEU A 58 -14.70 0.11 3.56
C LEU A 58 -14.13 -1.29 3.27
N SER A 59 -14.87 -2.15 2.57
CA SER A 59 -14.41 -3.50 2.22
C SER A 59 -13.12 -3.52 1.40
N ARG A 60 -12.81 -2.41 0.72
CA ARG A 60 -11.61 -2.21 -0.10
C ARG A 60 -10.48 -1.50 0.64
N LEU A 61 -10.68 -1.19 1.91
CA LEU A 61 -9.69 -0.50 2.73
C LEU A 61 -9.10 -1.41 3.80
N GLU A 62 -7.89 -1.10 4.18
CA GLU A 62 -7.28 -1.53 5.42
C GLU A 62 -7.21 -0.31 6.34
N LEU A 63 -7.74 -0.47 7.54
CA LEU A 63 -7.84 0.58 8.54
C LEU A 63 -6.97 0.24 9.74
N ASN A 64 -6.29 1.25 10.28
CA ASN A 64 -5.53 1.13 11.51
C ASN A 64 -5.77 2.34 12.39
N GLN A 65 -6.15 2.14 13.64
CA GLN A 65 -6.44 3.23 14.57
C GLN A 65 -5.53 3.18 15.78
N ASN A 66 -5.00 4.34 16.16
CA ASN A 66 -4.25 4.52 17.40
C ASN A 66 -4.78 5.77 18.12
N GLY A 67 -5.58 5.57 19.16
CA GLY A 67 -6.28 6.65 19.84
C GLY A 67 -7.19 7.44 18.90
N HIS A 68 -6.90 8.72 18.72
CA HIS A 68 -7.68 9.62 17.86
C HIS A 68 -7.22 9.63 16.40
N PHE A 69 -6.18 8.87 16.06
CA PHE A 69 -5.62 8.87 14.72
C PHE A 69 -6.07 7.61 13.98
N LEU A 70 -6.74 7.81 12.86
CA LEU A 70 -7.21 6.78 11.95
C LEU A 70 -6.39 6.84 10.67
N LEU A 71 -5.68 5.76 10.36
CA LEU A 71 -4.99 5.54 9.12
C LEU A 71 -5.90 4.78 8.16
N LEU A 72 -6.04 5.29 6.93
CA LEU A 72 -6.75 4.62 5.85
C LEU A 72 -5.78 4.32 4.71
N ARG A 73 -5.80 3.08 4.25
CA ARG A 73 -5.09 2.69 3.03
C ARG A 73 -5.98 1.79 2.17
N TYR A 74 -5.78 1.82 0.85
CA TYR A 74 -6.42 0.84 -0.01
C TYR A 74 -5.88 -0.56 0.32
N GLY A 75 -6.76 -1.53 0.36
CA GLY A 75 -6.40 -2.93 0.57
C GLY A 75 -5.61 -3.44 -0.63
N GLN A 76 -4.47 -4.05 -0.37
CA GLN A 76 -3.54 -4.53 -1.42
C GLN A 76 -4.21 -5.51 -2.40
N TYR A 77 -5.28 -6.14 -1.96
CA TYR A 77 -5.95 -7.22 -2.69
C TYR A 77 -7.41 -6.94 -3.03
N SER A 78 -7.97 -5.82 -2.52
CA SER A 78 -9.40 -5.56 -2.60
C SER A 78 -9.89 -5.24 -4.01
N ASP A 79 -9.11 -4.51 -4.77
CA ASP A 79 -9.38 -4.07 -6.13
C ASP A 79 -9.47 -5.22 -7.15
N ILE A 80 -8.85 -6.37 -6.83
CA ILE A 80 -8.90 -7.57 -7.66
C ILE A 80 -10.02 -8.52 -7.20
N TYR A 81 -10.30 -8.51 -5.89
CA TYR A 81 -11.23 -9.46 -5.28
C TYR A 81 -12.69 -9.26 -5.67
N ASN A 82 -13.12 -8.03 -5.83
CA ASN A 82 -14.48 -7.71 -6.26
C ASN A 82 -14.58 -7.76 -7.78
N GLY A 83 -14.70 -8.95 -8.36
CA GLY A 83 -14.83 -9.20 -9.79
C GLY A 83 -16.00 -8.49 -10.52
N GLU A 84 -16.73 -7.63 -9.82
CA GLU A 84 -17.76 -6.73 -10.36
C GLU A 84 -17.18 -5.39 -10.83
N ILE A 85 -15.94 -5.04 -10.43
CA ILE A 85 -15.27 -3.88 -10.98
C ILE A 85 -14.65 -4.33 -12.28
N ASP A 86 -15.20 -3.77 -13.32
CA ASP A 86 -14.73 -3.95 -14.66
C ASP A 86 -13.20 -3.98 -14.73
N ASN A 87 -12.72 -4.88 -15.49
CA ASN A 87 -11.38 -5.39 -15.70
C ASN A 87 -10.23 -4.37 -15.78
N SER A 88 -10.45 -3.07 -15.64
CA SER A 88 -9.39 -2.09 -15.82
C SER A 88 -8.76 -1.59 -14.54
N GLY A 89 -9.33 -1.78 -13.36
CA GLY A 89 -8.84 -1.12 -12.15
C GLY A 89 -8.82 0.43 -12.25
N GLU A 90 -8.93 0.95 -13.48
CA GLU A 90 -8.94 2.36 -13.81
C GLU A 90 -10.19 3.04 -13.24
N GLU A 91 -11.34 2.38 -13.35
CA GLU A 91 -12.59 2.87 -12.79
C GLU A 91 -12.50 3.00 -11.26
N LEU A 92 -11.97 1.98 -10.56
CA LEU A 92 -11.75 2.02 -9.11
C LEU A 92 -10.94 3.25 -8.68
N TRP A 93 -9.87 3.56 -9.41
CA TRP A 93 -8.99 4.68 -9.07
C TRP A 93 -9.58 6.06 -9.41
N SER A 94 -10.68 6.09 -10.16
CA SER A 94 -11.35 7.32 -10.60
C SER A 94 -12.65 7.62 -9.84
N ILE A 95 -13.27 6.60 -9.22
CA ILE A 95 -14.52 6.80 -8.47
C ILE A 95 -14.33 7.68 -7.22
N TYR A 96 -15.39 8.32 -6.81
CA TYR A 96 -15.42 9.22 -5.64
C TYR A 96 -14.29 10.26 -5.67
N ASP A 97 -14.06 10.90 -6.83
CA ASP A 97 -13.00 11.90 -7.02
C ASP A 97 -11.59 11.42 -6.65
N GLY A 98 -11.28 10.15 -6.93
CA GLY A 98 -9.98 9.56 -6.64
C GLY A 98 -9.79 9.17 -5.17
N PHE A 99 -10.86 8.90 -4.45
CA PHE A 99 -10.84 8.49 -3.04
C PHE A 99 -9.80 7.41 -2.74
N TYR A 100 -9.78 6.32 -3.52
CA TYR A 100 -8.84 5.24 -3.28
C TYR A 100 -7.39 5.60 -3.61
N ARG A 101 -7.15 6.54 -4.55
CA ARG A 101 -5.80 7.08 -4.81
C ARG A 101 -5.24 7.80 -3.59
N GLU A 102 -6.09 8.55 -2.90
CA GLU A 102 -5.73 9.26 -1.67
C GLU A 102 -5.62 8.33 -0.46
N CYS A 103 -6.27 7.17 -0.47
CA CYS A 103 -6.13 6.14 0.57
C CYS A 103 -4.77 5.42 0.47
N ARG A 104 -3.68 6.17 0.60
CA ARG A 104 -2.32 5.63 0.64
C ARG A 104 -1.64 5.97 1.96
N SER A 105 -2.19 5.43 3.05
CA SER A 105 -1.76 5.69 4.43
C SER A 105 -2.02 7.15 4.88
N ILE A 106 -3.14 7.72 4.40
CA ILE A 106 -3.62 8.99 4.94
C ILE A 106 -4.04 8.82 6.39
N VAL A 107 -3.71 9.79 7.24
CA VAL A 107 -4.06 9.80 8.65
C VAL A 107 -4.98 10.96 8.96
N ILE A 108 -6.10 10.67 9.62
CA ILE A 108 -7.11 11.63 10.05
C ILE A 108 -7.17 11.66 11.58
N ASP A 109 -7.21 12.86 12.14
CA ASP A 109 -7.66 13.07 13.52
C ASP A 109 -9.20 13.05 13.54
N ILE A 110 -9.75 11.96 14.06
CA ILE A 110 -11.21 11.68 14.07
C ILE A 110 -12.00 12.57 15.02
N VAL A 111 -11.33 13.22 15.98
CA VAL A 111 -11.95 14.14 16.95
C VAL A 111 -12.00 15.55 16.39
N ASN A 112 -10.90 16.01 15.81
CA ASN A 112 -10.75 17.38 15.32
C ASN A 112 -11.12 17.56 13.84
N ASP A 113 -11.48 16.46 13.14
CA ASP A 113 -11.82 16.45 11.72
C ASP A 113 -10.73 17.10 10.86
N LYS A 114 -9.49 16.64 11.04
CA LYS A 114 -8.32 17.18 10.36
C LYS A 114 -7.49 16.07 9.72
N ILE A 115 -6.95 16.38 8.56
CA ILE A 115 -5.88 15.58 7.95
C ILE A 115 -4.60 15.84 8.75
N VAL A 116 -3.99 14.78 9.26
CA VAL A 116 -2.73 14.82 10.00
C VAL A 116 -1.56 14.46 9.10
N LEU A 117 -1.70 13.40 8.32
CA LEU A 117 -0.72 12.97 7.33
C LEU A 117 -1.44 12.70 6.00
N CYS A 118 -0.91 13.26 4.92
CA CYS A 118 -1.34 12.96 3.55
C CYS A 118 -0.12 12.67 2.67
N PRO A 119 0.38 11.42 2.66
CA PRO A 119 1.47 11.04 1.77
C PRO A 119 1.09 11.21 0.29
N PHE A 120 1.96 10.77 -0.62
CA PHE A 120 1.63 10.74 -2.05
C PHE A 120 0.33 9.98 -2.30
N ALA A 121 -0.54 10.50 -3.14
CA ALA A 121 -1.59 9.69 -3.75
C ALA A 121 -1.00 8.48 -4.50
N LYS A 122 -1.79 7.45 -4.73
CA LYS A 122 -1.34 6.29 -5.54
C LYS A 122 -0.93 6.78 -6.93
N PHE A 123 0.27 6.47 -7.31
CA PHE A 123 0.78 6.61 -8.67
C PHE A 123 1.30 5.25 -9.16
N PHE A 124 1.31 5.07 -10.47
CA PHE A 124 1.36 3.77 -11.13
C PHE A 124 2.66 3.58 -11.90
N ASN A 125 2.97 2.34 -12.28
CA ASN A 125 4.06 2.07 -13.19
C ASN A 125 3.66 2.50 -14.62
N ILE A 126 4.65 2.79 -15.46
CA ILE A 126 4.39 2.91 -16.89
C ILE A 126 3.75 1.61 -17.38
N ASN A 127 2.74 1.71 -18.22
CA ASN A 127 1.93 0.62 -18.76
C ASN A 127 1.05 -0.16 -17.74
N GLU A 128 0.92 0.30 -16.49
CA GLU A 128 0.01 -0.33 -15.51
C GLU A 128 -1.46 0.00 -15.81
N LEU A 129 -1.75 1.25 -16.16
CA LEU A 129 -3.07 1.75 -16.57
C LEU A 129 -2.99 2.37 -17.98
N GLU A 130 -4.16 2.63 -18.60
CA GLU A 130 -4.21 3.34 -19.88
C GLU A 130 -3.58 4.73 -19.79
N GLU A 131 -3.92 5.48 -18.73
CA GLU A 131 -3.35 6.81 -18.50
C GLU A 131 -1.82 6.82 -18.33
N THR A 132 -1.23 5.68 -17.95
CA THR A 132 0.22 5.51 -17.79
C THR A 132 0.86 4.72 -18.92
N SER A 133 0.15 4.47 -20.04
CA SER A 133 0.77 3.87 -21.21
C SER A 133 1.97 4.71 -21.67
N LEU A 134 2.98 4.05 -22.22
CA LEU A 134 4.19 4.74 -22.67
C LEU A 134 3.86 5.88 -23.65
N GLU A 135 2.91 5.68 -24.54
CA GLU A 135 2.43 6.68 -25.50
C GLU A 135 1.85 7.90 -24.79
N ASN A 136 0.98 7.67 -23.79
CA ASN A 136 0.37 8.75 -23.01
C ASN A 136 1.43 9.50 -22.17
N ILE A 137 2.40 8.81 -21.62
CA ILE A 137 3.51 9.43 -20.87
C ILE A 137 4.40 10.26 -21.79
N GLN A 138 4.76 9.76 -22.98
CA GLN A 138 5.51 10.53 -23.98
C GLN A 138 4.75 11.80 -24.40
N SER A 139 3.45 11.69 -24.63
CA SER A 139 2.59 12.84 -24.96
C SER A 139 2.56 13.86 -23.82
N ARG A 140 2.46 13.42 -22.56
CA ARG A 140 2.50 14.30 -21.36
C ARG A 140 3.84 15.02 -21.26
N ILE A 141 4.95 14.30 -21.41
CA ILE A 141 6.30 14.86 -21.38
C ILE A 141 6.46 15.95 -22.46
N GLY A 142 5.97 15.69 -23.69
CA GLY A 142 6.05 16.66 -24.79
C GLY A 142 5.28 17.96 -24.55
N ASN A 143 4.27 17.95 -23.67
CA ASN A 143 3.45 19.12 -23.32
C ASN A 143 3.78 19.72 -21.95
N ALA A 144 4.68 19.11 -21.20
CA ALA A 144 5.00 19.51 -19.82
C ALA A 144 5.89 20.75 -19.76
N LYS A 145 5.73 21.54 -18.70
CA LYS A 145 6.63 22.63 -18.33
C LYS A 145 7.86 22.12 -17.59
N THR A 146 7.67 21.10 -16.75
CA THR A 146 8.72 20.49 -15.94
C THR A 146 8.62 18.97 -16.02
N VAL A 147 9.78 18.33 -16.24
CA VAL A 147 9.95 16.89 -16.17
C VAL A 147 11.16 16.61 -15.32
N GLU A 148 10.97 15.91 -14.22
CA GLU A 148 12.00 15.60 -13.25
C GLU A 148 12.13 14.09 -13.07
N PHE A 149 13.36 13.58 -13.09
CA PHE A 149 13.67 12.17 -12.84
C PHE A 149 14.37 12.04 -11.49
N SER A 150 13.83 11.27 -10.59
CA SER A 150 14.47 10.95 -9.32
C SER A 150 14.75 9.45 -9.18
N ASN A 151 15.78 9.12 -8.40
CA ASN A 151 16.05 7.73 -8.05
C ASN A 151 14.86 7.16 -7.26
N LYS A 152 14.36 6.01 -7.67
CA LYS A 152 13.39 5.25 -6.90
C LYS A 152 14.14 4.39 -5.88
N LEU A 153 14.18 4.87 -4.65
CA LEU A 153 14.75 4.13 -3.53
C LEU A 153 13.88 2.90 -3.21
N ASP A 154 14.51 1.79 -2.89
CA ASP A 154 13.87 0.52 -2.54
C ASP A 154 13.87 0.33 -1.02
N GLY A 155 12.82 0.79 -0.38
CA GLY A 155 12.66 0.77 1.06
C GLY A 155 11.19 0.69 1.48
N SER A 156 10.90 1.18 2.66
CA SER A 156 9.55 1.27 3.20
C SER A 156 9.13 2.71 3.39
N MET A 157 8.04 3.13 2.71
CA MET A 157 7.53 4.48 2.87
C MET A 157 7.10 4.74 4.32
N GLN A 158 7.56 5.85 4.86
CA GLN A 158 7.12 6.42 6.13
C GLN A 158 6.81 7.91 5.94
N SER A 159 5.88 8.43 6.71
CA SER A 159 5.53 9.85 6.68
C SER A 159 5.48 10.42 8.09
N ALA A 160 5.83 11.69 8.24
CA ALA A 160 5.82 12.37 9.52
C ALA A 160 5.40 13.83 9.40
N THR A 161 4.82 14.35 10.48
CA THR A 161 4.48 15.76 10.67
C THR A 161 4.59 16.15 12.14
N TRP A 162 4.60 17.46 12.40
CA TRP A 162 4.40 18.00 13.75
C TRP A 162 2.92 18.36 13.93
N TYR A 163 2.27 17.71 14.89
CA TYR A 163 0.84 17.93 15.15
C TYR A 163 0.56 18.01 16.65
N ASN A 164 -0.12 19.07 17.08
CA ASN A 164 -0.51 19.31 18.48
C ASN A 164 0.63 19.09 19.50
N GLY A 165 1.83 19.60 19.18
CA GLY A 165 2.96 19.58 20.12
C GLY A 165 3.79 18.30 20.10
N GLN A 166 3.51 17.36 19.20
CA GLN A 166 4.22 16.08 19.08
C GLN A 166 4.46 15.67 17.63
N ILE A 167 5.40 14.77 17.43
CA ILE A 167 5.63 14.12 16.12
C ILE A 167 4.60 13.01 15.95
N ILE A 168 3.84 13.06 14.86
CA ILE A 168 3.00 11.97 14.38
C ILE A 168 3.70 11.36 13.17
N MET A 169 3.87 10.05 13.20
CA MET A 169 4.52 9.30 12.13
C MET A 169 3.70 8.07 11.80
N ALA A 170 3.61 7.75 10.51
CA ALA A 170 2.94 6.54 10.02
C ALA A 170 3.82 5.83 9.00
N GLY A 171 3.78 4.50 9.02
CA GLY A 171 4.26 3.66 7.94
C GLY A 171 3.15 3.38 6.92
N SER A 172 3.44 2.52 5.95
CA SER A 172 2.46 2.16 4.92
C SER A 172 1.22 1.43 5.48
N GLN A 173 1.33 0.77 6.62
CA GLN A 173 0.26 -0.08 7.19
C GLN A 173 -0.12 0.28 8.63
N SER A 174 0.70 1.01 9.36
CA SER A 174 0.51 1.24 10.78
C SER A 174 0.83 2.67 11.20
N ILE A 175 0.04 3.16 12.15
CA ILE A 175 0.31 4.39 12.89
C ILE A 175 0.73 4.10 14.34
N ASN A 176 0.71 2.85 14.76
CA ASN A 176 1.09 2.46 16.11
C ASN A 176 2.54 1.93 16.14
N PRO A 177 3.49 2.68 16.75
CA PRO A 177 4.88 2.23 16.84
C PRO A 177 5.05 0.96 17.70
N ASN A 178 4.11 0.65 18.59
CA ASN A 178 4.20 -0.57 19.41
C ASN A 178 3.94 -1.85 18.62
N THR A 179 3.29 -1.75 17.46
CA THR A 179 2.97 -2.90 16.59
C THR A 179 3.81 -2.95 15.31
N SER A 180 4.65 -1.94 15.06
CA SER A 180 5.49 -1.86 13.86
C SER A 180 6.94 -1.52 14.20
N TRP A 181 7.83 -2.50 14.08
CA TRP A 181 9.26 -2.31 14.31
C TRP A 181 9.90 -1.30 13.33
N ARG A 182 9.42 -1.26 12.07
CA ARG A 182 9.87 -0.27 11.08
C ARG A 182 9.55 1.15 11.53
N LEU A 183 8.35 1.34 12.07
CA LEU A 183 7.91 2.64 12.57
C LEU A 183 8.67 3.03 13.84
N GLN A 184 8.97 2.07 14.74
CA GLN A 184 9.82 2.32 15.90
C GLN A 184 11.22 2.80 15.50
N ASP A 185 11.83 2.14 14.50
CA ASP A 185 13.16 2.52 14.02
C ASP A 185 13.12 3.90 13.33
N GLY A 186 12.07 4.21 12.57
CA GLY A 186 11.86 5.53 11.99
C GLY A 186 11.77 6.64 13.05
N TYR A 187 11.00 6.44 14.10
CA TYR A 187 10.97 7.38 15.24
C TYR A 187 12.35 7.56 15.89
N LYS A 188 13.11 6.48 16.08
CA LYS A 188 14.48 6.58 16.62
C LYS A 188 15.37 7.42 15.71
N MET A 189 15.29 7.23 14.39
CA MET A 189 16.08 8.01 13.42
C MET A 189 15.73 9.50 13.48
N ILE A 190 14.44 9.84 13.57
CA ILE A 190 14.00 11.24 13.72
C ILE A 190 14.59 11.88 14.96
N TYR A 191 14.56 11.20 16.10
CA TYR A 191 15.10 11.75 17.36
C TYR A 191 16.62 11.73 17.46
N GLN A 192 17.30 10.88 16.70
CA GLN A 192 18.76 10.82 16.68
C GLN A 192 19.41 11.98 15.91
N LEU A 193 18.73 12.49 14.89
CA LEU A 193 19.25 13.56 14.03
C LEU A 193 18.41 14.83 14.19
N PRO A 194 18.96 15.88 14.85
CA PRO A 194 18.21 17.10 15.18
C PRO A 194 17.56 17.80 13.99
N GLY A 195 18.07 17.58 12.78
CA GLY A 195 17.53 18.16 11.55
C GLY A 195 16.09 17.75 11.29
N TYR A 196 15.74 16.50 11.50
CA TYR A 196 14.37 16.01 11.28
C TYR A 196 13.37 16.69 12.23
N GLU A 197 13.62 16.64 13.54
CA GLU A 197 12.69 17.22 14.51
C GLU A 197 12.52 18.72 14.30
N ARG A 198 13.62 19.44 14.04
CA ARG A 198 13.58 20.88 13.75
C ARG A 198 12.73 21.18 12.52
N MET A 199 12.92 20.44 11.42
CA MET A 199 12.15 20.58 10.19
C MET A 199 10.65 20.38 10.43
N LEU A 200 10.28 19.31 11.13
CA LEU A 200 8.89 18.99 11.43
C LEU A 200 8.23 20.10 12.26
N ARG A 201 8.90 20.62 13.28
CA ARG A 201 8.40 21.68 14.15
C ARG A 201 8.20 23.01 13.43
N GLU A 202 9.12 23.36 12.54
CA GLU A 202 9.06 24.62 11.79
C GLU A 202 7.95 24.61 10.72
N TYR A 203 7.49 23.42 10.27
CA TYR A 203 6.49 23.27 9.22
C TYR A 203 5.36 22.29 9.60
N PRO A 204 4.51 22.64 10.59
CA PRO A 204 3.55 21.70 11.20
C PRO A 204 2.38 21.29 10.29
N ASN A 205 2.15 21.94 9.15
CA ASN A 205 1.07 21.60 8.23
C ASN A 205 1.58 20.91 6.95
N ILE A 206 2.78 20.35 7.02
CA ILE A 206 3.38 19.60 5.93
C ILE A 206 3.54 18.14 6.35
N THR A 207 3.10 17.24 5.49
CA THR A 207 3.50 15.85 5.54
C THR A 207 4.85 15.69 4.84
N PHE A 208 5.87 15.32 5.60
CA PHE A 208 7.17 14.92 5.07
C PHE A 208 7.14 13.43 4.79
N ILE A 209 7.52 13.05 3.59
CA ILE A 209 7.45 11.66 3.08
C ILE A 209 8.86 11.15 2.93
N PHE A 210 9.13 10.01 3.55
CA PHE A 210 10.46 9.40 3.59
C PHE A 210 10.42 7.99 2.99
N GLU A 211 11.55 7.57 2.44
CA GLU A 211 11.87 6.18 2.22
C GLU A 211 12.78 5.71 3.36
N TYR A 212 12.32 4.74 4.13
CA TYR A 212 13.07 4.10 5.20
C TYR A 212 13.91 2.97 4.61
N ILE A 213 15.23 3.12 4.68
CA ILE A 213 16.21 2.14 4.24
C ILE A 213 16.89 1.55 5.45
N SER A 214 16.85 0.22 5.58
CA SER A 214 17.53 -0.52 6.65
C SER A 214 17.92 -1.92 6.21
N LEU A 215 19.06 -2.38 6.66
CA LEU A 215 19.53 -3.75 6.44
C LEU A 215 18.64 -4.82 7.11
N LYS A 216 17.79 -4.42 8.05
CA LYS A 216 16.78 -5.29 8.65
C LYS A 216 15.56 -5.47 7.78
N ASP A 217 15.30 -4.51 6.89
CA ASP A 217 14.18 -4.49 5.95
C ASP A 217 14.72 -4.86 4.57
N THR A 218 14.86 -6.15 4.32
CA THR A 218 15.49 -6.65 3.09
C THR A 218 14.57 -6.45 1.89
N HIS A 219 15.04 -5.64 0.97
CA HIS A 219 14.48 -5.40 -0.35
C HIS A 219 15.35 -6.03 -1.44
N VAL A 220 15.05 -5.74 -2.70
CA VAL A 220 15.82 -6.26 -3.85
C VAL A 220 17.18 -5.56 -3.96
N VAL A 221 17.18 -4.24 -3.78
CA VAL A 221 18.41 -3.43 -3.81
C VAL A 221 19.26 -3.71 -2.56
N LYS A 222 20.54 -3.95 -2.77
CA LYS A 222 21.49 -4.22 -1.69
C LYS A 222 22.12 -2.93 -1.20
N TYR A 223 21.70 -2.49 -0.03
CA TYR A 223 22.27 -1.32 0.63
C TYR A 223 23.42 -1.70 1.56
N THR A 224 24.31 -0.74 1.80
CA THR A 224 25.35 -0.82 2.85
C THR A 224 24.83 -0.21 4.14
N LYS A 225 25.59 -0.40 5.25
CA LYS A 225 25.22 0.15 6.55
C LYS A 225 25.22 1.70 6.55
N GLU A 226 26.08 2.30 5.75
CA GLU A 226 26.19 3.76 5.61
C GLU A 226 25.00 4.38 4.88
N GLN A 227 24.27 3.55 4.14
CA GLN A 227 23.06 3.94 3.40
C GLN A 227 21.77 3.75 4.23
N GLU A 228 21.84 3.21 5.46
CA GLU A 228 20.67 3.16 6.33
C GLU A 228 20.20 4.56 6.70
N GLY A 229 18.89 4.82 6.63
CA GLY A 229 18.35 6.12 6.98
C GLY A 229 16.91 6.37 6.55
N LEU A 230 16.42 7.56 6.87
CA LEU A 230 15.16 8.11 6.39
C LEU A 230 15.47 9.15 5.29
N TYR A 231 15.26 8.79 4.04
CA TYR A 231 15.52 9.65 2.90
C TYR A 231 14.28 10.48 2.57
N LEU A 232 14.41 11.81 2.60
CA LEU A 232 13.30 12.69 2.21
C LEU A 232 13.03 12.54 0.71
N ILE A 233 11.85 12.03 0.35
CA ILE A 233 11.45 11.78 -1.03
C ILE A 233 10.27 12.64 -1.48
N GLY A 234 9.58 13.30 -0.52
CA GLY A 234 8.43 14.14 -0.84
C GLY A 234 7.99 15.01 0.32
N MET A 235 7.23 16.02 -0.04
CA MET A 235 6.57 16.94 0.91
C MET A 235 5.22 17.31 0.34
N ARG A 236 4.16 17.28 1.18
CA ARG A 236 2.81 17.62 0.75
C ARG A 236 2.10 18.45 1.80
N SER A 237 1.38 19.48 1.37
CA SER A 237 0.59 20.34 2.25
C SER A 237 -0.65 19.59 2.77
N ASN A 238 -0.82 19.52 4.10
CA ASN A 238 -2.02 18.95 4.71
C ASN A 238 -3.26 19.85 4.50
N LEU A 239 -3.05 21.13 4.18
CA LEU A 239 -4.11 22.10 4.02
C LEU A 239 -4.66 22.18 2.60
N THR A 240 -3.80 21.99 1.58
CA THR A 240 -4.16 22.18 0.16
C THR A 240 -4.00 20.91 -0.67
N GLY A 241 -3.27 19.92 -0.18
CA GLY A 241 -2.92 18.74 -0.95
C GLY A 241 -1.83 18.96 -2.00
N GLU A 242 -1.31 20.17 -2.13
CA GLU A 242 -0.23 20.47 -3.07
C GLU A 242 1.05 19.77 -2.67
N GLU A 243 1.71 19.20 -3.65
CA GLU A 243 3.03 18.60 -3.50
C GLU A 243 4.11 19.63 -3.82
N TYR A 244 5.21 19.56 -3.08
CA TYR A 244 6.37 20.44 -3.30
C TYR A 244 7.25 19.88 -4.42
N SER A 245 7.88 20.79 -5.18
CA SER A 245 8.84 20.44 -6.23
C SER A 245 10.08 19.75 -5.66
N TYR A 246 10.75 18.95 -6.47
CA TYR A 246 12.04 18.35 -6.07
C TYR A 246 13.10 19.37 -5.70
N GLU A 247 13.11 20.53 -6.36
CA GLU A 247 13.99 21.63 -5.98
C GLU A 247 13.76 22.07 -4.52
N SER A 248 12.50 22.15 -4.09
CA SER A 248 12.15 22.44 -2.70
C SER A 248 12.62 21.33 -1.77
N ILE A 249 12.41 20.07 -2.13
CA ILE A 249 12.87 18.92 -1.35
C ILE A 249 14.39 18.94 -1.14
N LEU A 250 15.17 19.22 -2.20
CA LEU A 250 16.63 19.36 -2.11
C LEU A 250 17.05 20.50 -1.19
N LYS A 251 16.37 21.66 -1.29
CA LYS A 251 16.63 22.81 -0.41
C LYS A 251 16.39 22.46 1.06
N PHE A 252 15.28 21.78 1.36
CA PHE A 252 14.97 21.33 2.72
C PHE A 252 16.00 20.31 3.22
N ALA A 253 16.29 19.28 2.43
CA ALA A 253 17.27 18.27 2.79
C ALA A 253 18.63 18.89 3.14
N LYS A 254 19.10 19.85 2.32
CA LYS A 254 20.34 20.60 2.57
C LYS A 254 20.25 21.47 3.83
N LEU A 255 19.13 22.21 4.01
CA LEU A 255 18.95 23.14 5.16
C LEU A 255 18.95 22.41 6.49
N TYR A 256 18.35 21.23 6.54
CA TYR A 256 18.22 20.42 7.76
C TYR A 256 19.26 19.32 7.88
N ASN A 257 20.17 19.21 6.90
CA ASN A 257 21.22 18.19 6.84
C ASN A 257 20.68 16.77 6.99
N ILE A 258 19.68 16.42 6.17
CA ILE A 258 19.05 15.11 6.12
C ILE A 258 19.23 14.49 4.72
N PRO A 259 19.29 13.15 4.60
CA PRO A 259 19.42 12.51 3.30
C PRO A 259 18.17 12.69 2.43
N THR A 260 18.34 12.66 1.13
CA THR A 260 17.28 12.73 0.14
C THR A 260 17.59 11.89 -1.09
N THR A 261 16.61 11.69 -1.96
CA THR A 261 16.81 10.99 -3.24
C THR A 261 17.64 11.84 -4.21
N GLU A 262 18.35 11.17 -5.10
CA GLU A 262 19.04 11.84 -6.21
C GLU A 262 18.04 12.24 -7.30
N ILE A 263 18.34 13.38 -7.94
CA ILE A 263 17.57 13.90 -9.07
C ILE A 263 18.50 13.97 -10.27
N PHE A 264 17.99 13.51 -11.40
CA PHE A 264 18.75 13.39 -12.63
C PHE A 264 18.23 14.34 -13.70
N ASN A 265 19.15 14.98 -14.41
CA ASN A 265 18.84 15.72 -15.63
C ASN A 265 18.96 14.75 -16.82
N LYS A 266 17.90 13.99 -17.06
CA LYS A 266 17.81 12.95 -18.08
C LYS A 266 16.58 13.15 -18.94
N THR A 267 16.60 12.56 -20.12
CA THR A 267 15.41 12.37 -20.95
C THR A 267 14.79 10.98 -20.70
N LEU A 268 13.57 10.76 -21.15
CA LEU A 268 12.95 9.45 -21.09
C LEU A 268 13.76 8.39 -21.88
N ASP A 269 14.31 8.79 -23.03
CA ASP A 269 15.13 7.90 -23.87
C ASP A 269 16.46 7.52 -23.17
N ASP A 270 17.09 8.47 -22.47
CA ASP A 270 18.29 8.19 -21.66
C ASP A 270 17.98 7.14 -20.58
N VAL A 271 16.85 7.30 -19.90
CA VAL A 271 16.41 6.40 -18.83
C VAL A 271 16.02 5.05 -19.38
N MET A 272 15.33 5.00 -20.52
CA MET A 272 14.96 3.74 -21.17
C MET A 272 16.22 2.95 -21.61
N THR A 273 17.24 3.63 -22.12
CA THR A 273 18.53 3.02 -22.48
C THR A 273 19.25 2.48 -21.24
N GLU A 274 19.26 3.23 -20.15
CA GLU A 274 19.92 2.81 -18.90
C GLU A 274 19.25 1.59 -18.26
N LEU A 275 17.93 1.42 -18.46
CA LEU A 275 17.19 0.27 -17.94
C LEU A 275 17.67 -1.08 -18.52
N ASP A 276 18.23 -1.07 -19.71
CA ASP A 276 18.75 -2.29 -20.36
C ASP A 276 20.10 -2.73 -19.78
N ASP A 277 20.86 -1.80 -19.18
CA ASP A 277 22.25 -2.01 -18.79
C ASP A 277 22.44 -2.36 -17.29
N LYS A 278 21.50 -1.98 -16.41
CA LYS A 278 21.63 -2.17 -14.97
C LYS A 278 20.82 -3.36 -14.44
N SER A 279 21.34 -3.99 -13.39
CA SER A 279 20.63 -5.06 -12.69
C SER A 279 19.74 -4.52 -11.56
N SER A 280 18.63 -5.21 -11.26
CA SER A 280 17.67 -4.82 -10.23
C SER A 280 18.21 -4.87 -8.79
N ASP A 281 19.39 -5.45 -8.58
CA ASP A 281 20.06 -5.47 -7.27
C ASP A 281 20.92 -4.23 -7.00
N GLU A 282 21.15 -3.39 -8.02
CA GLU A 282 21.89 -2.14 -7.90
C GLU A 282 20.96 -0.93 -7.71
N ALA A 283 19.81 -0.92 -8.36
CA ALA A 283 18.83 0.15 -8.25
C ALA A 283 17.42 -0.35 -8.60
N GLU A 284 16.37 0.25 -8.02
CA GLU A 284 14.98 -0.13 -8.31
C GLU A 284 14.46 0.50 -9.61
N GLY A 285 14.89 1.71 -9.93
CA GLY A 285 14.44 2.47 -11.10
C GLY A 285 14.29 3.95 -10.85
N PHE A 286 13.32 4.57 -11.51
CA PHE A 286 13.06 6.00 -11.46
C PHE A 286 11.62 6.32 -11.08
N VAL A 287 11.43 7.47 -10.43
CA VAL A 287 10.13 8.17 -10.38
C VAL A 287 10.23 9.36 -11.33
N ILE A 288 9.32 9.45 -12.28
CA ILE A 288 9.20 10.56 -13.22
C ILE A 288 8.08 11.47 -12.73
N ASN A 289 8.39 12.73 -12.50
CA ASN A 289 7.42 13.76 -12.14
C ASN A 289 7.22 14.71 -13.33
N ILE A 290 6.00 14.73 -13.86
CA ILE A 290 5.61 15.49 -15.05
C ILE A 290 4.58 16.52 -14.59
N ASP A 291 5.00 17.77 -14.31
CA ASP A 291 4.14 18.84 -13.78
C ASP A 291 3.28 18.39 -12.57
N GLY A 292 3.84 17.58 -11.66
CA GLY A 292 3.16 17.01 -10.50
C GLY A 292 2.54 15.63 -10.73
N TYR A 293 2.34 15.20 -11.97
CA TYR A 293 1.90 13.84 -12.29
C TYR A 293 3.07 12.88 -12.21
N LYS A 294 2.95 11.86 -11.35
CA LYS A 294 4.03 10.90 -11.09
C LYS A 294 3.77 9.54 -11.72
N VAL A 295 4.83 8.95 -12.29
CA VAL A 295 4.86 7.55 -12.73
C VAL A 295 6.15 6.87 -12.27
N LYS A 296 6.09 5.56 -12.13
CA LYS A 296 7.24 4.71 -11.80
C LYS A 296 7.77 4.03 -13.05
N LEU A 297 9.08 3.97 -13.17
CA LEU A 297 9.79 3.22 -14.19
C LEU A 297 10.88 2.40 -13.51
N LYS A 298 10.74 1.07 -13.52
CA LYS A 298 11.65 0.18 -12.80
C LYS A 298 12.69 -0.44 -13.73
N TYR A 299 13.91 -0.68 -13.22
CA TYR A 299 14.92 -1.46 -13.93
C TYR A 299 14.38 -2.86 -14.23
N ASN A 300 14.75 -3.41 -15.37
CA ASN A 300 14.31 -4.73 -15.88
C ASN A 300 12.82 -4.84 -16.29
N ASP A 301 12.07 -3.78 -16.36
CA ASP A 301 10.69 -3.86 -16.82
C ASP A 301 10.59 -4.24 -18.31
N TYR A 302 11.57 -3.91 -19.10
CA TYR A 302 11.61 -4.20 -20.55
C TYR A 302 12.18 -5.59 -20.86
N VAL A 303 13.30 -5.96 -20.23
CA VAL A 303 13.95 -7.28 -20.44
C VAL A 303 13.13 -8.41 -19.81
N HIS A 304 12.37 -8.12 -18.78
CA HIS A 304 11.48 -9.09 -18.14
C HIS A 304 10.27 -9.47 -18.99
N ILE A 305 9.79 -8.64 -19.93
CA ILE A 305 8.63 -8.98 -20.76
C ILE A 305 8.89 -10.30 -21.50
N HIS A 306 10.03 -10.49 -22.13
CA HIS A 306 10.38 -11.75 -22.80
C HIS A 306 10.63 -12.91 -21.83
N LYS A 307 11.27 -12.66 -20.66
CA LYS A 307 11.48 -13.70 -19.64
C LYS A 307 10.18 -14.05 -18.90
N VAL A 308 9.29 -13.09 -18.70
CA VAL A 308 7.99 -13.28 -18.08
C VAL A 308 7.05 -14.02 -19.02
N LEU A 309 7.01 -13.68 -20.30
CA LEU A 309 6.24 -14.43 -21.30
C LEU A 309 6.67 -15.89 -21.38
N SER A 310 7.98 -16.17 -21.31
CA SER A 310 8.49 -17.55 -21.26
C SER A 310 8.20 -18.27 -19.93
N LYS A 311 7.94 -17.54 -18.83
CA LYS A 311 7.60 -18.07 -17.50
C LYS A 311 6.10 -18.04 -17.20
N LEU A 312 5.30 -17.34 -17.99
CA LEU A 312 3.83 -17.23 -17.83
C LEU A 312 3.11 -18.58 -17.98
N SER A 313 3.79 -19.61 -18.45
CA SER A 313 3.29 -20.99 -18.33
C SER A 313 3.15 -21.48 -16.88
N SER A 314 3.51 -20.65 -15.89
CA SER A 314 3.50 -21.02 -14.48
C SER A 314 2.57 -20.09 -13.68
N ILE A 315 1.42 -20.62 -13.27
CA ILE A 315 0.53 -20.04 -12.24
C ILE A 315 1.34 -19.60 -11.00
N ASN A 316 2.43 -20.30 -10.69
CA ASN A 316 3.32 -19.98 -9.59
C ASN A 316 3.90 -18.56 -9.68
N LEU A 317 4.04 -17.99 -10.88
CA LEU A 317 4.51 -16.61 -11.03
C LEU A 317 3.46 -15.61 -10.49
N VAL A 318 2.19 -15.81 -10.82
CA VAL A 318 1.11 -14.95 -10.31
C VAL A 318 0.99 -15.11 -8.79
N ILE A 319 1.03 -16.35 -8.28
CA ILE A 319 0.98 -16.62 -6.84
C ILE A 319 2.16 -15.97 -6.10
N SER A 320 3.38 -16.08 -6.63
CA SER A 320 4.56 -15.49 -5.98
C SER A 320 4.54 -13.97 -6.04
N SER A 321 4.12 -13.36 -7.16
CA SER A 321 4.02 -11.90 -7.25
C SER A 321 3.01 -11.32 -6.26
N ILE A 322 1.89 -12.02 -6.04
CA ILE A 322 0.93 -11.65 -4.99
C ILE A 322 1.54 -11.83 -3.60
N ALA A 323 2.22 -12.97 -3.35
CA ALA A 323 2.87 -13.26 -2.07
C ALA A 323 3.96 -12.24 -1.73
N ASP A 324 4.64 -11.70 -2.73
CA ASP A 324 5.73 -10.74 -2.59
C ASP A 324 5.26 -9.27 -2.71
N SER A 325 3.94 -9.06 -2.81
CA SER A 325 3.34 -7.72 -2.92
C SER A 325 3.80 -6.90 -4.13
N CYS A 326 4.10 -7.60 -5.24
CA CYS A 326 4.53 -7.01 -6.50
C CYS A 326 3.64 -7.43 -7.71
N TYR A 327 2.35 -7.63 -7.43
CA TYR A 327 1.40 -8.03 -8.47
C TYR A 327 1.16 -6.94 -9.52
N ASP A 328 1.11 -5.68 -9.10
CA ASP A 328 1.04 -4.52 -9.98
C ASP A 328 2.27 -4.42 -10.90
N ASP A 329 3.45 -4.74 -10.37
CA ASP A 329 4.67 -4.84 -11.18
C ASP A 329 4.59 -5.97 -12.22
N LEU A 330 3.98 -7.10 -11.86
CA LEU A 330 3.75 -8.19 -12.82
C LEU A 330 2.82 -7.72 -13.95
N LEU A 331 1.70 -7.08 -13.62
CA LEU A 331 0.75 -6.59 -14.63
C LEU A 331 1.39 -5.55 -15.56
N SER A 332 2.14 -4.59 -15.02
CA SER A 332 2.80 -3.55 -15.83
C SER A 332 3.82 -4.11 -16.83
N LYS A 333 4.40 -5.29 -16.52
CA LYS A 333 5.37 -5.99 -17.37
C LYS A 333 4.74 -6.85 -18.46
N LEU A 334 3.42 -7.02 -18.43
CA LEU A 334 2.71 -7.89 -19.36
C LEU A 334 2.01 -7.08 -20.44
N PRO A 335 2.01 -7.54 -21.70
CA PRO A 335 1.12 -7.01 -22.71
C PRO A 335 -0.35 -7.08 -22.25
N LYS A 336 -1.16 -6.06 -22.56
CA LYS A 336 -2.57 -5.97 -22.14
C LYS A 336 -3.41 -7.22 -22.48
N ALA A 337 -3.11 -7.88 -23.58
CA ALA A 337 -3.79 -9.12 -23.99
C ALA A 337 -3.75 -10.22 -22.90
N TYR A 338 -2.73 -10.23 -22.04
CA TYR A 338 -2.58 -11.22 -20.98
C TYR A 338 -3.17 -10.79 -19.63
N HIS A 339 -3.51 -9.51 -19.47
CA HIS A 339 -3.96 -8.97 -18.19
C HIS A 339 -5.23 -9.68 -17.68
N GLU A 340 -6.19 -9.94 -18.54
CA GLU A 340 -7.44 -10.60 -18.15
C GLU A 340 -7.20 -11.99 -17.58
N ASN A 341 -6.33 -12.78 -18.21
CA ASN A 341 -6.03 -14.14 -17.75
C ASN A 341 -5.27 -14.13 -16.42
N VAL A 342 -4.32 -13.22 -16.26
CA VAL A 342 -3.59 -13.04 -15.00
C VAL A 342 -4.54 -12.57 -13.90
N LYS A 343 -5.46 -11.65 -14.17
CA LYS A 343 -6.48 -11.18 -13.24
C LYS A 343 -7.41 -12.30 -12.78
N LYS A 344 -7.84 -13.21 -13.67
CA LYS A 344 -8.66 -14.38 -13.30
C LYS A 344 -7.94 -15.27 -12.28
N ILE A 345 -6.66 -15.57 -12.50
CA ILE A 345 -5.86 -16.34 -11.55
C ILE A 345 -5.72 -15.58 -10.23
N ALA A 346 -5.37 -14.30 -10.30
CA ALA A 346 -5.22 -13.44 -9.14
C ALA A 346 -6.51 -13.40 -8.30
N THR A 347 -7.68 -13.30 -8.91
CA THR A 347 -8.99 -13.31 -8.23
C THR A 347 -9.17 -14.57 -7.38
N VAL A 348 -8.83 -15.74 -7.90
CA VAL A 348 -8.92 -17.00 -7.13
C VAL A 348 -7.93 -16.99 -5.97
N VAL A 349 -6.70 -16.52 -6.20
CA VAL A 349 -5.67 -16.42 -5.15
C VAL A 349 -6.09 -15.44 -4.06
N MET A 350 -6.64 -14.28 -4.43
CA MET A 350 -7.13 -13.27 -3.49
C MET A 350 -8.31 -13.78 -2.67
N LYS A 351 -9.23 -14.48 -3.30
CA LYS A 351 -10.34 -15.14 -2.57
C LYS A 351 -9.79 -16.08 -1.51
N TYR A 352 -8.81 -16.91 -1.86
CA TYR A 352 -8.15 -17.81 -0.90
C TYR A 352 -7.51 -17.04 0.26
N ILE A 353 -6.77 -15.94 -0.04
CA ILE A 353 -6.12 -15.11 0.98
C ILE A 353 -7.18 -14.56 1.95
N ASN A 354 -8.23 -13.96 1.43
CA ASN A 354 -9.27 -13.30 2.22
C ASN A 354 -10.02 -14.30 3.11
N GLU A 355 -10.46 -15.42 2.55
CA GLU A 355 -11.16 -16.47 3.33
C GLU A 355 -10.24 -17.06 4.41
N THR A 356 -9.00 -17.36 4.05
CA THR A 356 -8.02 -17.93 4.98
C THR A 356 -7.66 -16.96 6.10
N THR A 357 -7.41 -15.71 5.76
CA THR A 357 -7.08 -14.65 6.74
C THR A 357 -8.27 -14.39 7.66
N LYS A 358 -9.50 -14.36 7.13
CA LYS A 358 -10.72 -14.22 7.93
C LYS A 358 -10.85 -15.34 8.94
N ASN A 359 -10.65 -16.59 8.52
CA ASN A 359 -10.73 -17.76 9.41
C ASN A 359 -9.64 -17.72 10.49
N ILE A 360 -8.40 -17.35 10.12
CA ILE A 360 -7.30 -17.21 11.08
C ILE A 360 -7.61 -16.13 12.12
N LYS A 361 -8.08 -14.96 11.68
CA LYS A 361 -8.46 -13.86 12.58
C LYS A 361 -9.57 -14.30 13.54
N GLN A 362 -10.58 -15.01 13.04
CA GLN A 362 -11.66 -15.54 13.90
C GLN A 362 -11.11 -16.42 15.00
N TYR A 363 -10.30 -17.44 14.68
CA TYR A 363 -9.68 -18.32 15.69
C TYR A 363 -8.78 -17.54 16.66
N TYR A 364 -8.06 -16.56 16.17
CA TYR A 364 -7.25 -15.69 17.00
C TYR A 364 -8.11 -14.85 17.96
N ASP A 365 -9.23 -14.30 17.49
CA ASP A 365 -10.13 -13.48 18.30
C ASP A 365 -10.86 -14.28 19.37
N ASP A 366 -11.24 -15.51 19.06
CA ASP A 366 -11.89 -16.43 19.98
C ASP A 366 -10.94 -16.97 21.07
N ALA A 367 -9.62 -16.86 20.85
CA ALA A 367 -8.62 -17.37 21.78
C ALA A 367 -8.49 -16.50 23.04
N PRO A 368 -8.31 -17.10 24.24
CA PRO A 368 -8.07 -16.37 25.48
C PRO A 368 -6.71 -15.64 25.40
N LYS A 369 -6.70 -14.33 25.65
CA LYS A 369 -5.49 -13.47 25.58
C LYS A 369 -4.97 -13.05 26.96
N THR A 370 -5.53 -13.59 28.03
CA THR A 370 -5.17 -13.27 29.41
C THR A 370 -3.73 -13.62 29.76
N ASN A 371 -3.24 -14.76 29.26
CA ASN A 371 -1.85 -15.16 29.37
C ASN A 371 -1.41 -16.05 28.21
N LYS A 372 -0.11 -16.11 27.96
CA LYS A 372 0.50 -16.88 26.86
C LYS A 372 0.20 -18.39 26.93
N LYS A 373 0.16 -18.97 28.13
CA LYS A 373 -0.04 -20.41 28.30
C LYS A 373 -1.43 -20.85 27.83
N ASP A 374 -2.46 -20.14 28.24
CA ASP A 374 -3.85 -20.44 27.89
C ASP A 374 -4.09 -20.23 26.40
N PHE A 375 -3.51 -19.16 25.83
CA PHE A 375 -3.53 -18.93 24.39
C PHE A 375 -2.90 -20.09 23.61
N MET A 376 -1.70 -20.54 23.98
CA MET A 376 -1.00 -21.61 23.27
C MET A 376 -1.73 -22.97 23.40
N ILE A 377 -2.36 -23.25 24.53
CA ILE A 377 -3.20 -24.44 24.72
C ILE A 377 -4.42 -24.36 23.79
N TYR A 378 -5.15 -23.25 23.81
CA TYR A 378 -6.29 -23.03 22.93
C TYR A 378 -5.92 -23.24 21.47
N VAL A 379 -4.83 -22.61 21.01
CA VAL A 379 -4.35 -22.73 19.62
C VAL A 379 -4.04 -24.19 19.26
N SER A 380 -3.44 -24.96 20.17
CA SER A 380 -3.10 -26.36 19.90
C SER A 380 -4.31 -27.28 19.82
N GLU A 381 -5.37 -27.00 20.60
CA GLU A 381 -6.55 -27.85 20.75
C GLU A 381 -7.70 -27.49 19.83
N ASN A 382 -7.90 -26.19 19.54
CA ASN A 382 -9.10 -25.69 18.86
C ASN A 382 -8.82 -25.14 17.45
N VAL A 383 -7.56 -24.85 17.11
CA VAL A 383 -7.22 -24.25 15.80
C VAL A 383 -6.69 -25.33 14.85
N PRO A 384 -7.18 -25.39 13.60
CA PRO A 384 -6.63 -26.28 12.58
C PRO A 384 -5.11 -26.13 12.44
N LYS A 385 -4.40 -27.25 12.27
CA LYS A 385 -2.92 -27.27 12.24
C LYS A 385 -2.32 -26.26 11.25
N GLU A 386 -2.98 -26.07 10.12
CA GLU A 386 -2.60 -25.14 9.07
C GLU A 386 -2.68 -23.67 9.49
N TYR A 387 -3.51 -23.32 10.48
CA TYR A 387 -3.70 -21.95 10.96
C TYR A 387 -2.92 -21.64 12.24
N GLN A 388 -2.46 -22.67 12.98
CA GLN A 388 -1.81 -22.48 14.28
C GLN A 388 -0.59 -21.56 14.24
N VAL A 389 0.22 -21.64 13.17
CA VAL A 389 1.40 -20.79 13.03
C VAL A 389 1.00 -19.33 12.90
N TYR A 390 -0.02 -19.04 12.12
CA TYR A 390 -0.49 -17.67 11.91
C TYR A 390 -1.14 -17.08 13.15
N CYS A 391 -1.93 -17.85 13.91
CA CYS A 391 -2.45 -17.40 15.20
C CYS A 391 -1.34 -17.05 16.19
N ARG A 392 -0.23 -17.80 16.18
CA ARG A 392 0.95 -17.49 17.00
C ARG A 392 1.67 -16.22 16.54
N GLU A 393 1.82 -16.02 15.23
CA GLU A 393 2.39 -14.78 14.67
C GLU A 393 1.55 -13.56 15.08
N LEU A 394 0.21 -13.64 14.95
CA LEU A 394 -0.69 -12.58 15.41
C LEU A 394 -0.56 -12.30 16.92
N TYR A 395 -0.36 -13.34 17.74
CA TYR A 395 -0.17 -13.16 19.18
C TYR A 395 1.10 -12.37 19.50
N TYR A 396 2.14 -12.49 18.67
CA TYR A 396 3.38 -11.71 18.81
C TYR A 396 3.33 -10.36 18.09
N GLY A 397 2.19 -9.99 17.51
CA GLY A 397 2.03 -8.73 16.78
C GLY A 397 2.69 -8.74 15.39
N HIS A 398 2.94 -9.92 14.83
CA HIS A 398 3.51 -10.05 13.49
C HIS A 398 2.41 -10.08 12.43
N ASP A 399 2.70 -9.49 11.28
CA ASP A 399 1.85 -9.61 10.10
C ASP A 399 1.85 -11.04 9.58
N ILE A 400 0.69 -11.49 9.11
CA ILE A 400 0.55 -12.82 8.51
C ILE A 400 0.47 -12.74 7.00
N ASN A 401 1.25 -13.57 6.33
CA ASN A 401 1.16 -13.80 4.89
C ASN A 401 0.82 -15.27 4.63
N VAL A 402 -0.45 -15.55 4.33
CA VAL A 402 -0.94 -16.92 4.14
C VAL A 402 -0.37 -17.62 2.91
N LEU A 403 0.31 -16.90 2.03
CA LEU A 403 1.04 -17.46 0.89
C LEU A 403 2.51 -17.79 1.21
N LYS A 404 3.09 -17.25 2.27
CA LYS A 404 4.53 -17.37 2.62
C LYS A 404 4.84 -18.31 3.79
N SER A 405 4.01 -19.26 4.17
CA SER A 405 4.38 -20.14 5.29
C SER A 405 5.55 -21.08 4.94
N GLY A 406 6.45 -21.26 5.91
CA GLY A 406 7.78 -21.85 5.78
C GLY A 406 7.94 -23.31 5.36
N ASN A 407 6.96 -23.95 4.70
CA ASN A 407 7.09 -25.31 4.19
C ASN A 407 6.74 -25.39 2.71
N LYS A 408 7.71 -25.74 1.88
CA LYS A 408 7.64 -25.87 0.41
C LYS A 408 6.59 -26.85 -0.13
N LYS A 409 5.91 -27.62 0.72
CA LYS A 409 4.84 -28.58 0.36
C LYS A 409 3.50 -28.21 1.02
N SER A 410 3.19 -26.91 1.10
CA SER A 410 2.04 -26.48 1.89
C SER A 410 0.71 -26.88 1.26
N PRO A 411 -0.33 -27.12 2.09
CA PRO A 411 -1.71 -27.43 1.67
C PRO A 411 -2.35 -26.42 0.72
N ARG A 412 -1.78 -25.22 0.63
CA ARG A 412 -2.23 -24.09 -0.19
C ARG A 412 -2.41 -24.42 -1.65
N TYR A 413 -1.39 -25.03 -2.28
CA TYR A 413 -1.46 -25.33 -3.70
C TYR A 413 -2.60 -26.29 -4.00
N LYS A 414 -2.80 -27.28 -3.14
CA LYS A 414 -3.93 -28.20 -3.25
C LYS A 414 -5.27 -27.46 -3.17
N LYS A 415 -5.40 -26.55 -2.21
CA LYS A 415 -6.64 -25.76 -2.02
C LYS A 415 -6.88 -24.76 -3.15
N LEU A 416 -5.83 -24.08 -3.64
CA LEU A 416 -5.92 -23.20 -4.81
C LEU A 416 -6.32 -23.99 -6.06
N LYS A 417 -5.80 -25.21 -6.23
CA LYS A 417 -6.19 -26.12 -7.30
C LYS A 417 -7.67 -26.52 -7.21
N GLU A 418 -8.12 -26.87 -6.01
CA GLU A 418 -9.54 -27.16 -5.73
C GLU A 418 -10.45 -25.95 -6.00
N MET A 419 -9.91 -24.72 -5.93
CA MET A 419 -10.60 -23.47 -6.26
C MET A 419 -10.50 -23.10 -7.76
N GLY A 420 -9.93 -23.95 -8.61
CA GLY A 420 -9.92 -23.78 -10.05
C GLY A 420 -8.71 -23.03 -10.61
N VAL A 421 -7.63 -22.83 -9.85
CA VAL A 421 -6.43 -22.13 -10.33
C VAL A 421 -5.82 -22.80 -11.55
N ASP A 422 -5.84 -24.13 -11.63
CA ASP A 422 -5.29 -24.89 -12.77
C ASP A 422 -6.10 -24.73 -14.07
N ASP A 423 -7.40 -24.38 -13.96
CA ASP A 423 -8.27 -24.22 -15.13
C ASP A 423 -7.84 -23.07 -16.03
N TYR A 424 -7.14 -22.09 -15.46
CA TYR A 424 -6.61 -20.94 -16.21
C TYR A 424 -5.22 -21.17 -16.80
N SER A 425 -4.52 -22.24 -16.43
CA SER A 425 -3.16 -22.55 -16.95
C SER A 425 -3.16 -22.88 -18.44
N MET A 426 -4.27 -23.37 -18.96
CA MET A 426 -4.42 -23.73 -20.38
C MET A 426 -4.50 -22.49 -21.28
N LEU A 427 -5.04 -21.38 -20.77
CA LEU A 427 -5.21 -20.14 -21.53
C LEU A 427 -3.88 -19.50 -21.96
N PHE A 428 -2.79 -19.75 -21.22
CA PHE A 428 -1.46 -19.25 -21.57
C PHE A 428 -0.75 -20.11 -22.62
N LYS A 429 -1.16 -21.36 -22.81
CA LYS A 429 -0.51 -22.29 -23.76
C LYS A 429 -0.99 -22.10 -25.19
N GLU A 430 -2.20 -21.62 -25.40
CA GLU A 430 -2.75 -21.43 -26.74
C GLU A 430 -2.26 -20.12 -27.36
N GLU A 431 -2.16 -19.04 -26.57
CA GLU A 431 -1.71 -17.72 -27.04
C GLU A 431 -0.20 -17.65 -27.34
N LEU A 432 0.63 -18.52 -26.73
CA LEU A 432 2.07 -18.59 -26.99
C LEU A 432 2.44 -19.31 -28.30
N LYS A 433 1.48 -19.87 -29.03
CA LYS A 433 1.73 -20.53 -30.32
C LYS A 433 1.69 -19.56 -31.51
N ASP A 434 1.15 -18.37 -31.29
CA ASP A 434 0.95 -17.34 -32.33
C ASP A 434 1.92 -16.15 -32.19
N VAL A 435 2.93 -16.24 -31.32
CA VAL A 435 4.05 -15.30 -31.14
C VAL A 435 5.37 -16.05 -31.40
#